data_fa5994ed36b16d22167335b2be4dd958
#
_entry.id   fa5994ed36b16d22167335b2be4dd958
#
_cell.length_a   1.000
_cell.length_b   1.000
_cell.length_c   1.000
_cell.angle_alpha   90.00
_cell.angle_beta   90.00
_cell.angle_gamma   90.00
#
_symmetry.space_group_name_H-M   'P 1'
#
loop_
_entity.id
_entity.type
_entity.pdbx_description
1 polymer ?
#
loop_
_entity_poly.entity_id
_entity_poly.type
_entity_poly.pdbx_seq_one_letter_code
_entity_poly.pdbx_strand_id
1 'polypeptide(L)'
;MDNSVHIIYRNYKNPINLKLLINLRNFCKKRGIKLYLSNNFRLALKLRLDGVYLPSFNKSTRYNCFKFKKNFDIIGSAHNLMELNIKIRQKVKSIFIAPVFKEKFNKLGIYGFLKLKNFTNKNLIVLGGVTKEKMNMISFINAEGFAAINYFQKKGPFKKGP
;
A
#
# COMPACT_ATOMS: atom_id res chain seq x y z
N MET A 1 8.31 -7.33 -14.42
CA MET A 1 7.44 -6.77 -13.38
C MET A 1 6.04 -7.33 -13.57
N ASP A 2 5.47 -7.91 -12.54
CA ASP A 2 4.07 -8.31 -12.57
C ASP A 2 3.22 -7.05 -12.73
N ASN A 3 2.52 -6.92 -13.86
CA ASN A 3 1.71 -5.75 -14.19
C ASN A 3 0.36 -5.73 -13.45
N SER A 4 0.23 -6.47 -12.36
CA SER A 4 -1.00 -6.53 -11.59
C SER A 4 -1.23 -5.26 -10.79
N VAL A 5 -2.39 -4.63 -11.00
CA VAL A 5 -2.84 -3.48 -10.21
C VAL A 5 -3.62 -3.98 -9.00
N HIS A 6 -3.33 -3.43 -7.83
CA HIS A 6 -4.05 -3.72 -6.59
C HIS A 6 -4.64 -2.44 -6.00
N ILE A 7 -5.69 -2.55 -5.20
CA ILE A 7 -6.37 -1.41 -4.59
C ILE A 7 -6.25 -1.46 -3.07
N ILE A 8 -5.89 -0.33 -2.47
CA ILE A 8 -5.94 -0.13 -1.03
C ILE A 8 -7.05 0.87 -0.71
N TYR A 9 -8.13 0.41 -0.07
CA TYR A 9 -9.18 1.28 0.44
C TYR A 9 -8.73 1.89 1.78
N ARG A 10 -8.53 3.21 1.77
CA ARG A 10 -8.04 3.97 2.92
C ARG A 10 -8.92 5.19 3.16
N ASN A 11 -9.63 5.19 4.28
CA ASN A 11 -10.40 6.33 4.76
C ASN A 11 -10.30 6.42 6.29
N TYR A 12 -9.64 7.45 6.80
CA TYR A 12 -9.48 7.66 8.25
C TYR A 12 -10.32 8.81 8.79
N LYS A 13 -10.85 9.65 7.90
CA LYS A 13 -11.60 10.86 8.31
C LYS A 13 -13.08 10.58 8.56
N ASN A 14 -13.64 9.62 7.83
CA ASN A 14 -15.07 9.32 7.87
C ASN A 14 -15.29 7.82 8.16
N PRO A 15 -16.46 7.46 8.69
CA PRO A 15 -16.86 6.06 8.81
C PRO A 15 -16.77 5.34 7.46
N ILE A 16 -16.46 4.05 7.51
CA ILE A 16 -16.35 3.24 6.29
C ILE A 16 -17.75 3.11 5.66
N ASN A 17 -17.88 3.57 4.43
CA ASN A 17 -19.08 3.34 3.64
C ASN A 17 -19.11 1.87 3.18
N LEU A 18 -19.90 1.05 3.87
CA LEU A 18 -20.01 -0.38 3.61
C LEU A 18 -20.54 -0.69 2.21
N LYS A 19 -21.53 0.07 1.72
CA LYS A 19 -22.12 -0.12 0.38
C LYS A 19 -21.05 0.11 -0.69
N LEU A 20 -20.29 1.19 -0.58
CA LEU A 20 -19.17 1.46 -1.49
C LEU A 20 -18.10 0.37 -1.43
N LEU A 21 -17.72 -0.08 -0.23
CA LEU A 21 -16.69 -1.10 -0.06
C LEU A 21 -17.12 -2.45 -0.64
N ILE A 22 -18.39 -2.83 -0.50
CA ILE A 22 -18.96 -4.05 -1.08
C ILE A 22 -18.96 -3.96 -2.61
N ASN A 23 -19.39 -2.83 -3.17
CA ASN A 23 -19.37 -2.60 -4.62
C ASN A 23 -17.95 -2.68 -5.18
N LEU A 24 -17.00 -2.03 -4.50
CA LEU A 24 -15.57 -2.08 -4.85
C LEU A 24 -15.02 -3.51 -4.79
N ARG A 25 -15.34 -4.28 -3.75
CA ARG A 25 -14.98 -5.69 -3.63
C ARG A 25 -15.48 -6.51 -4.82
N ASN A 26 -16.75 -6.35 -5.18
CA ASN A 26 -17.35 -7.09 -6.29
C ASN A 26 -16.70 -6.72 -7.63
N PHE A 27 -16.41 -5.44 -7.84
CA PHE A 27 -15.66 -4.96 -8.99
C PHE A 27 -14.26 -5.58 -9.06
N CYS A 28 -13.51 -5.54 -7.95
CA CYS A 28 -12.16 -6.10 -7.88
C CYS A 28 -12.17 -7.60 -8.15
N LYS A 29 -13.11 -8.34 -7.53
CA LYS A 29 -13.24 -9.79 -7.70
C LYS A 29 -13.50 -10.18 -9.16
N LYS A 30 -14.38 -9.46 -9.86
CA LYS A 30 -14.67 -9.69 -11.29
C LYS A 30 -13.46 -9.51 -12.20
N ARG A 31 -12.47 -8.73 -11.78
CA ARG A 31 -11.28 -8.36 -12.57
C ARG A 31 -9.98 -8.97 -12.06
N GLY A 32 -10.01 -9.85 -11.08
CA GLY A 32 -8.82 -10.43 -10.49
C GLY A 32 -7.93 -9.41 -9.74
N ILE A 33 -8.48 -8.25 -9.37
CA ILE A 33 -7.77 -7.19 -8.66
C ILE A 33 -7.83 -7.47 -7.16
N LYS A 34 -6.69 -7.47 -6.47
CA LYS A 34 -6.67 -7.61 -5.01
C LYS A 34 -7.11 -6.30 -4.34
N LEU A 35 -7.95 -6.44 -3.32
CA LEU A 35 -8.45 -5.32 -2.51
C LEU A 35 -8.02 -5.47 -1.05
N TYR A 36 -7.29 -4.47 -0.57
CA TYR A 36 -6.82 -4.36 0.80
C TYR A 36 -7.58 -3.28 1.57
N LEU A 37 -7.98 -3.59 2.80
CA LEU A 37 -8.61 -2.61 3.68
C LEU A 37 -7.62 -2.05 4.68
N SER A 38 -7.57 -0.74 4.82
CA SER A 38 -6.67 -0.11 5.77
C SER A 38 -7.13 -0.29 7.21
N ASN A 39 -6.23 -0.85 8.03
CA ASN A 39 -6.29 -0.91 9.50
C ASN A 39 -7.55 -1.54 10.11
N ASN A 40 -8.31 -2.35 9.38
CA ASN A 40 -9.52 -2.99 9.89
C ASN A 40 -9.57 -4.48 9.52
N PHE A 41 -8.92 -5.32 10.33
CA PHE A 41 -8.86 -6.77 10.13
C PHE A 41 -10.24 -7.43 10.20
N ARG A 42 -11.04 -7.06 11.22
CA ARG A 42 -12.36 -7.67 11.43
C ARG A 42 -13.25 -7.51 10.20
N LEU A 43 -13.31 -6.31 9.65
CA LEU A 43 -14.13 -6.03 8.47
C LEU A 43 -13.55 -6.65 7.21
N ALA A 44 -12.22 -6.63 7.04
CA ALA A 44 -11.57 -7.28 5.91
C ALA A 44 -11.86 -8.79 5.86
N LEU A 45 -11.82 -9.46 7.01
CA LEU A 45 -12.17 -10.88 7.14
C LEU A 45 -13.66 -11.13 6.88
N LYS A 46 -14.55 -10.33 7.49
CA LYS A 46 -16.01 -10.43 7.31
C LYS A 46 -16.39 -10.29 5.85
N LEU A 47 -15.77 -9.39 5.12
CA LEU A 47 -16.04 -9.16 3.70
C LEU A 47 -15.20 -10.05 2.77
N ARG A 48 -14.38 -10.97 3.31
CA ARG A 48 -13.51 -11.86 2.52
C ARG A 48 -12.66 -11.07 1.50
N LEU A 49 -12.02 -9.98 1.97
CA LEU A 49 -11.07 -9.22 1.17
C LEU A 49 -9.73 -9.95 1.08
N ASP A 50 -8.86 -9.53 0.16
CA ASP A 50 -7.57 -10.17 -0.10
C ASP A 50 -6.52 -9.85 0.97
N GLY A 51 -6.79 -8.89 1.86
CA GLY A 51 -5.89 -8.59 2.96
C GLY A 51 -6.13 -7.25 3.63
N VAL A 52 -5.13 -6.87 4.43
CA VAL A 52 -5.13 -5.63 5.20
C VAL A 52 -3.85 -4.82 4.94
N TYR A 53 -4.02 -3.51 4.85
CA TYR A 53 -2.93 -2.55 4.85
C TYR A 53 -2.76 -1.96 6.26
N LEU A 54 -1.55 -2.12 6.82
CA LEU A 54 -1.15 -1.55 8.11
C LEU A 54 -0.43 -0.22 7.92
N PRO A 55 -1.04 0.91 8.29
CA PRO A 55 -0.36 2.20 8.24
C PRO A 55 0.85 2.24 9.19
N SER A 56 1.73 3.21 8.98
CA SER A 56 2.97 3.37 9.76
C SER A 56 2.72 3.51 11.27
N PHE A 57 1.64 4.21 11.64
CA PHE A 57 1.28 4.40 13.06
C PHE A 57 0.76 3.15 13.75
N ASN A 58 0.31 2.10 13.02
CA ASN A 58 -0.08 0.83 13.65
C ASN A 58 1.17 0.04 14.04
N LYS A 59 1.39 -0.14 15.34
CA LYS A 59 2.53 -0.87 15.92
C LYS A 59 2.15 -2.25 16.47
N SER A 60 0.87 -2.63 16.41
CA SER A 60 0.37 -3.87 17.02
C SER A 60 0.84 -5.12 16.27
N THR A 61 1.39 -6.09 16.99
CA THR A 61 1.81 -7.40 16.46
C THR A 61 0.75 -8.49 16.65
N ARG A 62 -0.40 -8.17 17.29
CA ARG A 62 -1.48 -9.13 17.59
C ARG A 62 -2.04 -9.85 16.36
N TYR A 63 -1.83 -9.30 15.18
CA TYR A 63 -2.36 -9.84 13.93
C TYR A 63 -1.39 -10.77 13.19
N ASN A 64 -0.24 -11.09 13.77
CA ASN A 64 0.77 -11.94 13.14
C ASN A 64 0.26 -13.35 12.83
N CYS A 65 -0.73 -13.85 13.58
CA CYS A 65 -1.36 -15.14 13.31
C CYS A 65 -2.04 -15.21 11.94
N PHE A 66 -2.52 -14.09 11.40
CA PHE A 66 -3.17 -14.06 10.09
C PHE A 66 -2.22 -14.25 8.92
N LYS A 67 -0.90 -14.21 9.11
CA LYS A 67 0.07 -14.53 8.05
C LYS A 67 -0.11 -15.96 7.51
N PHE A 68 -0.65 -16.86 8.32
CA PHE A 68 -0.89 -18.25 7.95
C PHE A 68 -2.22 -18.45 7.22
N LYS A 69 -3.07 -17.43 7.18
CA LYS A 69 -4.34 -17.52 6.47
C LYS A 69 -4.07 -17.52 4.95
N LYS A 70 -4.43 -18.62 4.29
CA LYS A 70 -4.31 -18.75 2.84
C LYS A 70 -5.09 -17.62 2.14
N ASN A 71 -4.49 -17.04 1.11
CA ASN A 71 -5.08 -15.96 0.31
C ASN A 71 -5.45 -14.69 1.10
N PHE A 72 -4.71 -14.40 2.18
CA PHE A 72 -4.90 -13.17 2.95
C PHE A 72 -3.54 -12.53 3.23
N ASP A 73 -3.23 -11.47 2.50
CA ASP A 73 -1.96 -10.76 2.62
C ASP A 73 -2.04 -9.64 3.67
N ILE A 74 -0.99 -9.48 4.46
CA ILE A 74 -0.78 -8.30 5.31
C ILE A 74 0.31 -7.47 4.64
N ILE A 75 0.00 -6.23 4.28
CA ILE A 75 0.93 -5.26 3.72
C ILE A 75 1.01 -4.05 4.64
N GLY A 76 2.07 -3.26 4.58
CA GLY A 76 2.22 -2.13 5.50
C GLY A 76 3.03 -0.99 4.94
N SER A 77 3.11 0.14 5.67
CA SER A 77 3.94 1.28 5.29
C SER A 77 4.90 1.73 6.38
N ALA A 78 6.01 2.30 5.99
CA ALA A 78 7.03 2.89 6.86
C ALA A 78 7.62 4.17 6.23
N HIS A 79 8.07 5.09 7.10
CA HIS A 79 8.71 6.35 6.71
C HIS A 79 10.18 6.42 7.16
N ASN A 80 10.61 5.51 8.01
CA ASN A 80 11.94 5.46 8.59
C ASN A 80 12.30 4.04 9.04
N LEU A 81 13.53 3.85 9.50
CA LEU A 81 14.07 2.56 9.92
C LEU A 81 13.30 1.96 11.12
N MET A 82 12.89 2.81 12.08
CA MET A 82 12.13 2.32 13.24
C MET A 82 10.78 1.72 12.80
N GLU A 83 10.05 2.42 11.95
CA GLU A 83 8.78 1.93 11.42
C GLU A 83 8.96 0.71 10.50
N LEU A 84 10.05 0.66 9.72
CA LEU A 84 10.42 -0.51 8.93
C LEU A 84 10.58 -1.74 9.82
N ASN A 85 11.33 -1.63 10.91
CA ASN A 85 11.53 -2.72 11.86
C ASN A 85 10.23 -3.19 12.51
N ILE A 86 9.30 -2.25 12.79
CA ILE A 86 7.96 -2.60 13.27
C ILE A 86 7.21 -3.43 12.21
N LYS A 87 7.26 -3.03 10.93
CA LYS A 87 6.61 -3.78 9.84
C LYS A 87 7.22 -5.17 9.65
N ILE A 88 8.52 -5.30 9.80
CA ILE A 88 9.21 -6.60 9.78
C ILE A 88 8.71 -7.50 10.93
N ARG A 89 8.61 -6.97 12.16
CA ARG A 89 8.05 -7.68 13.32
C ARG A 89 6.58 -8.04 13.12
N GLN A 90 5.81 -7.21 12.45
CA GLN A 90 4.42 -7.47 12.05
C GLN A 90 4.31 -8.52 10.92
N LYS A 91 5.43 -9.03 10.42
CA LYS A 91 5.51 -10.08 9.39
C LYS A 91 4.72 -9.74 8.12
N VAL A 92 4.69 -8.46 7.76
CA VAL A 92 4.03 -8.02 6.52
C VAL A 92 4.72 -8.61 5.29
N LYS A 93 3.97 -8.82 4.23
CA LYS A 93 4.46 -9.36 2.95
C LYS A 93 5.28 -8.33 2.19
N SER A 94 4.76 -7.11 2.10
CA SER A 94 5.40 -5.99 1.38
C SER A 94 5.28 -4.70 2.19
N ILE A 95 6.28 -3.81 2.06
CA ILE A 95 6.34 -2.56 2.82
C ILE A 95 6.40 -1.37 1.86
N PHE A 96 5.44 -0.48 1.98
CA PHE A 96 5.38 0.78 1.25
C PHE A 96 6.26 1.81 1.94
N ILE A 97 7.28 2.30 1.25
CA ILE A 97 8.19 3.32 1.75
C ILE A 97 7.76 4.70 1.24
N ALA A 98 7.51 5.62 2.15
CA ALA A 98 7.00 6.95 1.83
C ALA A 98 7.61 8.05 2.73
N PRO A 99 7.64 9.30 2.24
CA PRO A 99 7.50 9.71 0.84
C PRO A 99 8.84 9.64 0.09
N VAL A 100 8.89 9.00 -1.07
CA VAL A 100 10.15 8.90 -1.83
C VAL A 100 10.35 10.10 -2.74
N PHE A 101 9.32 10.54 -3.49
CA PHE A 101 9.43 11.60 -4.48
C PHE A 101 8.63 12.87 -4.16
N LYS A 102 7.87 12.89 -3.07
CA LYS A 102 7.06 14.05 -2.72
C LYS A 102 7.92 15.16 -2.18
N GLU A 103 7.82 16.35 -2.76
CA GLU A 103 8.50 17.57 -2.29
C GLU A 103 7.86 18.03 -0.97
N LYS A 104 8.32 17.51 0.13
CA LYS A 104 8.01 17.96 1.49
C LYS A 104 9.27 17.88 2.35
N PHE A 105 9.30 18.66 3.41
CA PHE A 105 10.43 18.81 4.35
C PHE A 105 11.03 17.48 4.86
N ASN A 106 10.28 16.38 4.81
CA ASN A 106 10.70 15.05 5.24
C ASN A 106 10.67 14.02 4.11
N LYS A 107 11.10 14.41 2.88
CA LYS A 107 11.23 13.39 1.83
C LYS A 107 12.39 12.45 2.16
N LEU A 108 12.13 11.17 2.06
CA LEU A 108 13.15 10.14 2.24
C LEU A 108 14.15 10.15 1.07
N GLY A 109 13.67 10.46 -0.14
CA GLY A 109 14.46 10.44 -1.37
C GLY A 109 14.85 9.03 -1.81
N ILE A 110 15.54 8.95 -2.94
CA ILE A 110 16.06 7.68 -3.48
C ILE A 110 17.10 7.09 -2.54
N TYR A 111 18.05 7.91 -2.04
CA TYR A 111 19.07 7.43 -1.12
C TYR A 111 18.51 6.85 0.18
N GLY A 112 17.49 7.52 0.75
CA GLY A 112 16.81 6.99 1.93
C GLY A 112 16.08 5.68 1.66
N PHE A 113 15.46 5.54 0.48
CA PHE A 113 14.86 4.28 0.06
C PHE A 113 15.90 3.16 -0.04
N LEU A 114 17.01 3.39 -0.74
CA LEU A 114 18.11 2.43 -0.89
C LEU A 114 18.73 2.07 0.46
N LYS A 115 18.93 3.05 1.34
CA LYS A 115 19.39 2.80 2.71
C LYS A 115 18.45 1.87 3.46
N LEU A 116 17.15 2.10 3.42
CA LEU A 116 16.17 1.21 4.05
C LEU A 116 16.13 -0.17 3.41
N LYS A 117 16.35 -0.28 2.12
CA LYS A 117 16.39 -1.56 1.39
C LYS A 117 17.51 -2.47 1.92
N ASN A 118 18.66 -1.92 2.30
CA ASN A 118 19.77 -2.70 2.85
C ASN A 118 19.48 -3.31 4.24
N PHE A 119 18.44 -2.84 4.93
CA PHE A 119 18.05 -3.38 6.25
C PHE A 119 16.99 -4.48 6.18
N THR A 120 16.56 -4.91 4.99
CA THR A 120 15.49 -5.90 4.87
C THR A 120 15.51 -6.65 3.56
N ASN A 121 15.16 -7.93 3.62
CA ASN A 121 14.87 -8.76 2.43
C ASN A 121 13.37 -8.71 2.04
N LYS A 122 12.58 -7.82 2.64
CA LYS A 122 11.18 -7.64 2.30
C LYS A 122 11.02 -6.88 0.98
N ASN A 123 9.95 -7.17 0.27
CA ASN A 123 9.57 -6.44 -0.92
C ASN A 123 9.22 -5.00 -0.57
N LEU A 124 10.01 -4.05 -1.06
CA LEU A 124 9.78 -2.62 -0.85
C LEU A 124 9.09 -2.00 -2.06
N ILE A 125 8.02 -1.25 -1.78
CA ILE A 125 7.18 -0.57 -2.77
C ILE A 125 7.32 0.94 -2.56
N VAL A 126 7.57 1.66 -3.65
CA VAL A 126 7.70 3.13 -3.62
C VAL A 126 6.33 3.77 -3.47
N LEU A 127 6.20 4.71 -2.53
CA LEU A 127 4.98 5.50 -2.33
C LEU A 127 5.32 6.99 -2.16
N GLY A 128 4.47 7.84 -2.71
CA GLY A 128 4.52 9.30 -2.55
C GLY A 128 5.30 10.03 -3.65
N GLY A 129 4.57 10.84 -4.41
CA GLY A 129 5.10 11.67 -5.49
C GLY A 129 5.47 10.91 -6.76
N VAL A 130 4.93 9.72 -6.98
CA VAL A 130 5.17 8.93 -8.19
C VAL A 130 4.46 9.59 -9.38
N THR A 131 5.23 9.87 -10.43
CA THR A 131 4.77 10.40 -11.73
C THR A 131 5.36 9.56 -12.87
N LYS A 132 4.92 9.79 -14.11
CA LYS A 132 5.44 9.04 -15.27
C LYS A 132 6.95 9.26 -15.47
N GLU A 133 7.39 10.48 -15.28
CA GLU A 133 8.80 10.89 -15.47
C GLU A 133 9.74 10.18 -14.48
N LYS A 134 9.19 9.73 -13.35
CA LYS A 134 9.96 9.05 -12.29
C LYS A 134 9.99 7.51 -12.44
N MET A 135 9.34 6.95 -13.45
CA MET A 135 9.29 5.50 -13.63
C MET A 135 10.66 4.88 -13.87
N ASN A 136 11.52 5.54 -14.65
CA ASN A 136 12.90 5.07 -14.89
C ASN A 136 13.70 5.01 -13.57
N MET A 137 13.52 5.98 -12.69
CA MET A 137 14.17 5.98 -11.36
C MET A 137 13.68 4.83 -10.48
N ILE A 138 12.40 4.50 -10.55
CA ILE A 138 11.82 3.37 -9.79
C ILE A 138 12.39 2.03 -10.28
N SER A 139 12.55 1.86 -11.59
CA SER A 139 13.21 0.69 -12.15
C SER A 139 14.68 0.62 -11.73
N PHE A 140 15.40 1.74 -11.78
CA PHE A 140 16.81 1.81 -11.41
C PHE A 140 17.08 1.41 -9.95
N ILE A 141 16.23 1.82 -9.02
CA ILE A 141 16.37 1.44 -7.60
C ILE A 141 15.88 0.01 -7.31
N ASN A 142 15.46 -0.71 -8.34
CA ASN A 142 14.98 -2.09 -8.25
C ASN A 142 13.93 -2.24 -7.13
N ALA A 143 12.93 -1.35 -7.13
CA ALA A 143 11.76 -1.48 -6.27
C ALA A 143 10.81 -2.55 -6.82
N GLU A 144 10.15 -3.29 -5.94
CA GLU A 144 9.16 -4.33 -6.32
C GLU A 144 7.97 -3.73 -7.08
N GLY A 145 7.67 -2.47 -6.84
CA GLY A 145 6.58 -1.76 -7.48
C GLY A 145 6.41 -0.35 -6.93
N PHE A 146 5.31 0.27 -7.30
CA PHE A 146 4.96 1.60 -6.79
C PHE A 146 3.48 1.69 -6.44
N ALA A 147 3.15 2.68 -5.59
CA ALA A 147 1.79 3.05 -5.29
C ALA A 147 1.59 4.56 -5.47
N ALA A 148 0.48 4.93 -6.06
CA ALA A 148 0.14 6.32 -6.32
C ALA A 148 -1.38 6.52 -6.33
N ILE A 149 -1.81 7.75 -6.04
CA ILE A 149 -3.21 8.17 -6.17
C ILE A 149 -3.37 8.94 -7.48
N ASN A 150 -2.64 10.03 -7.64
CA ASN A 150 -2.80 10.95 -8.77
C ASN A 150 -2.33 10.36 -10.11
N TYR A 151 -1.41 9.42 -10.11
CA TYR A 151 -0.93 8.74 -11.31
C TYR A 151 -2.07 8.06 -12.09
N PHE A 152 -3.00 7.45 -11.36
CA PHE A 152 -4.14 6.73 -11.93
C PHE A 152 -5.34 7.65 -12.20
N GLN A 153 -5.45 8.82 -11.56
CA GLN A 153 -6.56 9.76 -11.75
C GLN A 153 -6.51 10.53 -13.06
N LYS A 154 -5.36 10.66 -13.70
CA LYS A 154 -5.19 11.45 -14.94
C LYS A 154 -5.70 10.78 -16.22
N LYS A 155 -6.29 9.60 -16.16
CA LYS A 155 -6.77 8.84 -17.33
C LYS A 155 -8.27 8.54 -17.35
N GLY A 156 -9.09 9.27 -16.63
CA GLY A 156 -10.53 9.12 -16.68
C GLY A 156 -11.23 10.41 -17.12
N PRO A 157 -12.25 10.35 -18.00
CA PRO A 157 -13.11 11.48 -18.29
C PRO A 157 -14.09 11.65 -17.13
N PHE A 158 -13.62 12.03 -15.95
CA PHE A 158 -14.53 12.58 -14.95
C PHE A 158 -14.73 14.06 -15.27
N LYS A 159 -15.70 14.33 -16.16
CA LYS A 159 -16.37 15.62 -16.17
C LYS A 159 -16.87 15.85 -14.76
N LYS A 160 -16.40 16.91 -14.12
CA LYS A 160 -17.10 17.48 -12.97
C LYS A 160 -18.51 17.81 -13.48
N GLY A 161 -19.49 17.12 -12.96
CA GLY A 161 -20.87 17.55 -13.12
C GLY A 161 -21.06 18.93 -12.49
N PRO A 162 -22.08 19.67 -12.95
CA PRO A 162 -22.35 21.02 -12.49
C PRO A 162 -22.56 21.10 -10.99
#